data_39e3d86de18ac629a687651bd048a093
#
_entry.id   39e3d86de18ac629a687651bd048a093
#
_cell.length_a   1.000
_cell.length_b   1.000
_cell.length_c   1.000
_cell.angle_alpha   90.00
_cell.angle_beta   90.00
_cell.angle_gamma   90.00
#
_symmetry.space_group_name_H-M   'P 1'
#
loop_
_entity.id
_entity.type
_entity.pdbx_description
1 polymer ?
#
loop_
_entity_poly.entity_id
_entity_poly.type
_entity_poly.pdbx_seq_one_letter_code
_entity_poly.pdbx_strand_id
1 'polypeptide(L)'
;MLGLEDKVILVTGGSRGIGAATVSLLDRLGAKVAYNDRAGLEQRGSLALQFDVTDARGMEEVVQRTEQELGPIYGVVANAGITQDNFFPKLSHEQWEAVIDVNLTGVFNTVKPVVPLLYKRQSGAMVFISSVVGEQGNIGQANYAASKAGLIGLAKTLALEGARYGVRVNVVAPGFTETNMLKEVSDHVKEKILETIPLRRFGKPEEIAWAVAYLLSPVAGGYITGTTLSVNGGRHT
;
A
#
# COMPACT_ATOMS: atom_id res chain seq x y z
N MET A 1 14.58 -16.03 -9.18
CA MET A 1 14.36 -14.59 -9.42
C MET A 1 12.88 -14.32 -9.43
N LEU A 2 12.43 -13.14 -8.98
CA LEU A 2 11.00 -12.80 -8.85
C LEU A 2 10.35 -12.35 -10.17
N GLY A 3 11.14 -12.14 -11.24
CA GLY A 3 10.66 -11.67 -12.54
C GLY A 3 10.17 -10.22 -12.52
N LEU A 4 10.76 -9.39 -11.66
CA LEU A 4 10.47 -7.97 -11.52
C LEU A 4 11.48 -7.08 -12.26
N GLU A 5 12.53 -7.65 -12.82
CA GLU A 5 13.55 -6.96 -13.61
C GLU A 5 12.89 -6.19 -14.76
N ASP A 6 13.26 -4.92 -14.93
CA ASP A 6 12.74 -3.96 -15.92
C ASP A 6 11.23 -3.65 -15.85
N LYS A 7 10.51 -4.23 -14.92
CA LYS A 7 9.09 -3.88 -14.73
C LYS A 7 8.92 -2.52 -14.09
N VAL A 8 8.06 -1.69 -14.67
CA VAL A 8 7.71 -0.38 -14.12
C VAL A 8 6.66 -0.55 -13.02
N ILE A 9 6.96 -0.06 -11.82
CA ILE A 9 6.10 -0.16 -10.65
C ILE A 9 5.90 1.23 -10.05
N LEU A 10 4.65 1.63 -9.85
CA LEU A 10 4.26 2.87 -9.16
C LEU A 10 3.98 2.57 -7.69
N VAL A 11 4.63 3.32 -6.78
CA VAL A 11 4.44 3.21 -5.32
C VAL A 11 3.93 4.53 -4.76
N THR A 12 2.77 4.57 -4.11
CA THR A 12 2.28 5.78 -3.43
C THR A 12 2.77 5.85 -1.98
N GLY A 13 3.08 7.06 -1.49
CA GLY A 13 3.66 7.25 -0.16
C GLY A 13 5.06 6.63 -0.04
N GLY A 14 5.88 6.77 -1.08
CA GLY A 14 7.18 6.10 -1.21
C GLY A 14 8.34 6.74 -0.44
N SER A 15 8.15 7.89 0.22
CA SER A 15 9.25 8.63 0.87
C SER A 15 9.68 8.05 2.21
N ARG A 16 8.82 7.32 2.92
CA ARG A 16 9.08 6.85 4.30
C ARG A 16 8.44 5.51 4.61
N GLY A 17 8.88 4.92 5.72
CA GLY A 17 8.29 3.70 6.28
C GLY A 17 8.22 2.53 5.29
N ILE A 18 7.08 1.86 5.22
CA ILE A 18 6.83 0.70 4.36
C ILE A 18 7.00 1.07 2.88
N GLY A 19 6.52 2.25 2.47
CA GLY A 19 6.67 2.72 1.08
C GLY A 19 8.13 2.86 0.67
N ALA A 20 8.96 3.51 1.48
CA ALA A 20 10.39 3.68 1.20
C ALA A 20 11.15 2.34 1.17
N ALA A 21 10.84 1.43 2.10
CA ALA A 21 11.41 0.08 2.10
C ALA A 21 10.99 -0.69 0.84
N THR A 22 9.74 -0.54 0.40
CA THR A 22 9.22 -1.15 -0.83
C THR A 22 9.93 -0.60 -2.07
N VAL A 23 10.05 0.73 -2.21
CA VAL A 23 10.80 1.36 -3.30
C VAL A 23 12.22 0.83 -3.35
N SER A 24 12.94 0.86 -2.22
CA SER A 24 14.33 0.41 -2.13
C SER A 24 14.49 -1.08 -2.44
N LEU A 25 13.55 -1.93 -2.03
CA LEU A 25 13.60 -3.36 -2.33
C LEU A 25 13.34 -3.63 -3.82
N LEU A 26 12.30 -3.03 -4.40
CA LEU A 26 11.95 -3.22 -5.80
C LEU A 26 13.08 -2.75 -6.73
N ASP A 27 13.71 -1.61 -6.41
CA ASP A 27 14.88 -1.10 -7.13
C ASP A 27 16.05 -2.11 -7.09
N ARG A 28 16.38 -2.65 -5.91
CA ARG A 28 17.39 -3.73 -5.78
C ARG A 28 17.03 -5.02 -6.53
N LEU A 29 15.75 -5.27 -6.77
CA LEU A 29 15.27 -6.40 -7.55
C LEU A 29 15.24 -6.11 -9.06
N GLY A 30 15.78 -4.95 -9.49
CA GLY A 30 15.91 -4.55 -10.89
C GLY A 30 14.64 -3.95 -11.50
N ALA A 31 13.64 -3.62 -10.70
CA ALA A 31 12.45 -2.92 -11.19
C ALA A 31 12.75 -1.43 -11.43
N LYS A 32 12.06 -0.81 -12.38
CA LYS A 32 12.01 0.65 -12.56
C LYS A 32 10.89 1.19 -11.67
N VAL A 33 11.26 1.93 -10.63
CA VAL A 33 10.29 2.36 -9.62
C VAL A 33 10.00 3.84 -9.73
N ALA A 34 8.75 4.18 -10.07
CA ALA A 34 8.20 5.51 -9.81
C ALA A 34 7.58 5.52 -8.41
N TYR A 35 7.80 6.58 -7.66
CA TYR A 35 7.04 6.78 -6.42
C TYR A 35 6.53 8.21 -6.33
N ASN A 36 5.37 8.38 -5.68
CA ASN A 36 4.88 9.68 -5.33
C ASN A 36 4.74 9.85 -3.82
N ASP A 37 4.88 11.09 -3.38
CA ASP A 37 4.55 11.51 -2.02
C ASP A 37 4.09 12.97 -2.04
N ARG A 38 3.36 13.39 -1.01
CA ARG A 38 2.90 14.77 -0.84
C ARG A 38 4.06 15.73 -0.53
N ALA A 39 5.04 15.27 0.21
CA ALA A 39 6.24 16.05 0.59
C ALA A 39 7.40 15.11 0.89
N GLY A 40 8.63 15.67 0.94
CA GLY A 40 9.81 14.94 1.40
C GLY A 40 10.35 13.93 0.37
N LEU A 41 10.37 14.32 -0.90
CA LEU A 41 10.98 13.50 -1.94
C LEU A 41 12.50 13.46 -1.74
N GLU A 42 13.00 12.36 -1.20
CA GLU A 42 14.41 11.98 -1.36
C GLU A 42 14.54 11.15 -2.63
N GLN A 43 15.62 11.32 -3.37
CA GLN A 43 15.80 10.55 -4.60
C GLN A 43 16.01 9.05 -4.26
N ARG A 44 14.97 8.28 -4.46
CA ARG A 44 14.92 6.82 -4.32
C ARG A 44 14.24 6.27 -5.56
N GLY A 45 14.60 5.08 -5.99
CA GLY A 45 14.05 4.51 -7.21
C GLY A 45 14.42 5.32 -8.46
N SER A 46 13.68 5.12 -9.53
CA SER A 46 13.98 5.70 -10.85
C SER A 46 13.32 7.06 -11.08
N LEU A 47 12.16 7.32 -10.45
CA LEU A 47 11.39 8.55 -10.67
C LEU A 47 10.64 8.96 -9.39
N ALA A 48 10.86 10.19 -8.92
CA ALA A 48 10.18 10.78 -7.77
C ALA A 48 9.19 11.86 -8.23
N LEU A 49 7.94 11.77 -7.80
CA LEU A 49 6.85 12.66 -8.20
C LEU A 49 6.15 13.25 -6.98
N GLN A 50 5.94 14.57 -6.95
CA GLN A 50 5.30 15.23 -5.82
C GLN A 50 3.84 15.52 -6.11
N PHE A 51 2.95 14.71 -5.58
CA PHE A 51 1.49 14.86 -5.69
C PHE A 51 0.78 14.31 -4.44
N ASP A 52 -0.39 14.85 -4.13
CA ASP A 52 -1.28 14.29 -3.12
C ASP A 52 -2.21 13.26 -3.77
N VAL A 53 -2.35 12.08 -3.16
CA VAL A 53 -3.25 11.02 -3.66
C VAL A 53 -4.73 11.43 -3.63
N THR A 54 -5.09 12.46 -2.88
CA THR A 54 -6.45 13.03 -2.86
C THR A 54 -6.77 13.86 -4.09
N ASP A 55 -5.74 14.32 -4.83
CA ASP A 55 -5.90 15.00 -6.10
C ASP A 55 -6.01 14.00 -7.25
N ALA A 56 -7.23 13.75 -7.71
CA ALA A 56 -7.50 12.80 -8.78
C ALA A 56 -6.80 13.18 -10.11
N ARG A 57 -6.74 14.50 -10.45
CA ARG A 57 -6.06 14.97 -11.67
C ARG A 57 -4.54 14.85 -11.52
N GLY A 58 -4.01 15.18 -10.36
CA GLY A 58 -2.59 14.98 -10.04
C GLY A 58 -2.19 13.51 -10.16
N MET A 59 -3.05 12.58 -9.76
CA MET A 59 -2.77 11.15 -9.91
C MET A 59 -2.84 10.66 -11.36
N GLU A 60 -3.71 11.24 -12.22
CA GLU A 60 -3.66 11.00 -13.67
C GLU A 60 -2.32 11.48 -14.27
N GLU A 61 -1.81 12.64 -13.84
CA GLU A 61 -0.51 13.16 -14.26
C GLU A 61 0.65 12.25 -13.80
N VAL A 62 0.61 11.77 -12.55
CA VAL A 62 1.58 10.79 -12.02
C VAL A 62 1.67 9.56 -12.91
N VAL A 63 0.52 9.01 -13.29
CA VAL A 63 0.45 7.82 -14.17
C VAL A 63 1.00 8.14 -15.55
N GLN A 64 0.59 9.24 -16.16
CA GLN A 64 1.07 9.66 -17.48
C GLN A 64 2.59 9.87 -17.49
N ARG A 65 3.14 10.59 -16.52
CA ARG A 65 4.58 10.81 -16.40
C ARG A 65 5.35 9.51 -16.17
N THR A 66 4.83 8.63 -15.33
CA THR A 66 5.45 7.30 -15.12
C THR A 66 5.53 6.51 -16.42
N GLU A 67 4.45 6.47 -17.20
CA GLU A 67 4.42 5.80 -18.51
C GLU A 67 5.39 6.43 -19.54
N GLN A 68 5.50 7.77 -19.54
CA GLN A 68 6.36 8.48 -20.47
C GLN A 68 7.85 8.35 -20.11
N GLU A 69 8.19 8.45 -18.84
CA GLU A 69 9.58 8.53 -18.39
C GLU A 69 10.20 7.14 -18.13
N LEU A 70 9.42 6.17 -17.64
CA LEU A 70 9.94 4.82 -17.30
C LEU A 70 9.43 3.72 -18.23
N GLY A 71 8.34 3.95 -18.94
CA GLY A 71 7.69 2.97 -19.80
C GLY A 71 6.41 2.37 -19.18
N PRO A 72 5.88 1.31 -19.80
CA PRO A 72 4.59 0.75 -19.44
C PRO A 72 4.51 0.27 -18.00
N ILE A 73 3.57 0.83 -17.21
CA ILE A 73 3.33 0.39 -15.83
C ILE A 73 2.89 -1.07 -15.84
N TYR A 74 3.62 -1.90 -15.11
CA TYR A 74 3.27 -3.29 -14.82
C TYR A 74 2.55 -3.43 -13.49
N GLY A 75 2.93 -2.63 -12.47
CA GLY A 75 2.41 -2.80 -11.14
C GLY A 75 2.15 -1.52 -10.38
N VAL A 76 1.25 -1.60 -9.40
CA VAL A 76 0.95 -0.50 -8.46
C VAL A 76 1.01 -1.01 -7.03
N VAL A 77 1.66 -0.25 -6.16
CA VAL A 77 1.60 -0.41 -4.70
C VAL A 77 0.90 0.81 -4.12
N ALA A 78 -0.36 0.65 -3.75
CA ALA A 78 -1.14 1.69 -3.09
C ALA A 78 -0.87 1.64 -1.58
N ASN A 79 0.12 2.46 -1.13
CA ASN A 79 0.64 2.43 0.22
C ASN A 79 0.36 3.73 0.99
N ALA A 80 0.16 4.87 0.34
CA ALA A 80 -0.13 6.13 1.02
C ALA A 80 -1.25 6.00 2.05
N GLY A 81 -1.05 6.54 3.25
CA GLY A 81 -2.04 6.47 4.31
C GLY A 81 -1.68 7.30 5.54
N ILE A 82 -2.72 7.69 6.26
CA ILE A 82 -2.64 8.47 7.51
C ILE A 82 -3.52 7.84 8.58
N THR A 83 -3.31 8.21 9.83
CA THR A 83 -4.22 7.99 10.96
C THR A 83 -4.63 9.33 11.57
N GLN A 84 -5.85 9.41 12.08
CA GLN A 84 -6.34 10.47 12.96
C GLN A 84 -7.24 9.80 14.01
N ASP A 85 -6.58 9.30 15.06
CA ASP A 85 -7.21 8.45 16.05
C ASP A 85 -8.01 9.28 17.07
N ASN A 86 -9.24 8.85 17.35
CA ASN A 86 -10.06 9.38 18.42
C ASN A 86 -11.16 8.37 18.79
N PHE A 87 -11.65 8.41 20.04
CA PHE A 87 -12.83 7.64 20.42
C PHE A 87 -14.05 8.07 19.60
N PHE A 88 -14.85 7.12 19.16
CA PHE A 88 -15.95 7.35 18.22
C PHE A 88 -16.86 8.55 18.58
N PRO A 89 -17.31 8.74 19.84
CA PRO A 89 -18.12 9.91 20.19
C PRO A 89 -17.41 11.25 20.07
N LYS A 90 -16.06 11.25 19.98
CA LYS A 90 -15.23 12.47 19.87
C LYS A 90 -14.59 12.59 18.48
N LEU A 91 -14.79 11.62 17.62
CA LEU A 91 -14.26 11.63 16.25
C LEU A 91 -15.02 12.69 15.45
N SER A 92 -14.31 13.70 14.93
CA SER A 92 -14.94 14.73 14.12
C SER A 92 -15.14 14.26 12.66
N HIS A 93 -16.05 14.95 11.94
CA HIS A 93 -16.24 14.69 10.50
C HIS A 93 -14.96 14.94 9.72
N GLU A 94 -14.21 15.98 10.04
CA GLU A 94 -12.95 16.31 9.37
C GLU A 94 -11.90 15.22 9.57
N GLN A 95 -11.81 14.65 10.79
CA GLN A 95 -10.91 13.51 11.07
C GLN A 95 -11.34 12.26 10.30
N TRP A 96 -12.64 12.03 10.18
CA TRP A 96 -13.19 10.93 9.41
C TRP A 96 -12.87 11.10 7.92
N GLU A 97 -13.26 12.23 7.34
CA GLU A 97 -13.08 12.53 5.91
C GLU A 97 -11.61 12.50 5.52
N ALA A 98 -10.73 13.14 6.27
CA ALA A 98 -9.30 13.16 5.97
C ALA A 98 -8.69 11.73 5.86
N VAL A 99 -9.11 10.80 6.73
CA VAL A 99 -8.60 9.42 6.70
C VAL A 99 -9.22 8.64 5.54
N ILE A 100 -10.51 8.79 5.29
CA ILE A 100 -11.19 8.13 4.14
C ILE A 100 -10.61 8.65 2.81
N ASP A 101 -10.43 9.96 2.69
CA ASP A 101 -9.94 10.58 1.46
C ASP A 101 -8.53 10.12 1.10
N VAL A 102 -7.62 10.06 2.06
CA VAL A 102 -6.26 9.59 1.78
C VAL A 102 -6.22 8.08 1.61
N ASN A 103 -6.79 7.31 2.57
CA ASN A 103 -6.56 5.88 2.65
C ASN A 103 -7.42 5.05 1.69
N LEU A 104 -8.57 5.54 1.28
CA LEU A 104 -9.52 4.81 0.42
C LEU A 104 -9.74 5.53 -0.90
N THR A 105 -10.20 6.79 -0.89
CA THR A 105 -10.40 7.58 -2.12
C THR A 105 -9.09 7.78 -2.85
N GLY A 106 -7.99 8.03 -2.15
CA GLY A 106 -6.65 8.17 -2.74
C GLY A 106 -6.15 6.90 -3.44
N VAL A 107 -6.51 5.72 -2.92
CA VAL A 107 -6.24 4.46 -3.64
C VAL A 107 -7.09 4.35 -4.90
N PHE A 108 -8.37 4.71 -4.85
CA PHE A 108 -9.22 4.77 -6.03
C PHE A 108 -8.64 5.73 -7.08
N ASN A 109 -8.25 6.95 -6.70
CA ASN A 109 -7.64 7.93 -7.60
C ASN A 109 -6.35 7.39 -8.24
N THR A 110 -5.57 6.62 -7.49
CA THR A 110 -4.32 6.01 -7.97
C THR A 110 -4.58 4.92 -9.02
N VAL A 111 -5.52 4.01 -8.76
CA VAL A 111 -5.73 2.83 -9.62
C VAL A 111 -6.67 3.11 -10.80
N LYS A 112 -7.58 4.06 -10.68
CA LYS A 112 -8.54 4.42 -11.73
C LYS A 112 -7.89 4.69 -13.10
N PRO A 113 -6.84 5.51 -13.22
CA PRO A 113 -6.14 5.72 -14.49
C PRO A 113 -5.26 4.54 -14.93
N VAL A 114 -4.81 3.68 -14.01
CA VAL A 114 -3.91 2.55 -14.33
C VAL A 114 -4.67 1.33 -14.84
N VAL A 115 -5.82 1.00 -14.24
CA VAL A 115 -6.58 -0.22 -14.55
C VAL A 115 -6.85 -0.40 -16.04
N PRO A 116 -7.33 0.61 -16.81
CA PRO A 116 -7.55 0.48 -18.24
C PRO A 116 -6.26 0.13 -19.02
N LEU A 117 -5.11 0.66 -18.59
CA LEU A 117 -3.82 0.40 -19.22
C LEU A 117 -3.39 -1.05 -19.01
N LEU A 118 -3.55 -1.58 -17.79
CA LEU A 118 -3.24 -2.98 -17.47
C LEU A 118 -4.17 -3.93 -18.26
N TYR A 119 -5.46 -3.62 -18.31
CA TYR A 119 -6.43 -4.44 -19.06
C TYR A 119 -6.11 -4.47 -20.56
N LYS A 120 -5.76 -3.33 -21.14
CA LYS A 120 -5.32 -3.27 -22.54
C LYS A 120 -4.07 -4.10 -22.81
N ARG A 121 -3.14 -4.17 -21.86
CA ARG A 121 -1.88 -4.94 -21.96
C ARG A 121 -2.02 -6.41 -21.58
N GLN A 122 -3.17 -6.82 -21.05
CA GLN A 122 -3.43 -8.18 -20.58
C GLN A 122 -2.38 -8.68 -19.57
N SER A 123 -1.89 -7.79 -18.73
CA SER A 123 -0.83 -8.09 -17.76
C SER A 123 -0.74 -7.02 -16.69
N GLY A 124 -0.59 -7.42 -15.43
CA GLY A 124 -0.32 -6.49 -14.34
C GLY A 124 -0.53 -7.08 -12.95
N ALA A 125 -0.06 -6.35 -11.93
CA ALA A 125 -0.29 -6.71 -10.53
C ALA A 125 -0.46 -5.45 -9.66
N MET A 126 -1.47 -5.44 -8.81
CA MET A 126 -1.69 -4.36 -7.84
C MET A 126 -1.65 -4.92 -6.42
N VAL A 127 -1.01 -4.20 -5.50
CA VAL A 127 -0.96 -4.53 -4.08
C VAL A 127 -1.40 -3.32 -3.26
N PHE A 128 -2.43 -3.50 -2.44
CA PHE A 128 -2.93 -2.46 -1.55
C PHE A 128 -2.42 -2.71 -0.12
N ILE A 129 -1.92 -1.67 0.53
CA ILE A 129 -1.48 -1.78 1.92
C ILE A 129 -2.66 -1.46 2.84
N SER A 130 -3.28 -2.53 3.36
CA SER A 130 -4.30 -2.46 4.39
C SER A 130 -3.65 -2.39 5.79
N SER A 131 -4.19 -3.08 6.76
CA SER A 131 -3.69 -3.20 8.13
C SER A 131 -4.42 -4.34 8.84
N VAL A 132 -3.80 -4.92 9.85
CA VAL A 132 -4.48 -5.79 10.82
C VAL A 132 -5.72 -5.09 11.42
N VAL A 133 -5.69 -3.77 11.55
CA VAL A 133 -6.84 -2.96 12.02
C VAL A 133 -8.00 -2.99 11.03
N GLY A 134 -7.74 -3.13 9.74
CA GLY A 134 -8.80 -3.33 8.73
C GLY A 134 -9.46 -4.71 8.79
N GLU A 135 -8.81 -5.70 9.42
CA GLU A 135 -9.33 -7.05 9.60
C GLU A 135 -10.11 -7.21 10.93
N GLN A 136 -9.59 -6.65 12.03
CA GLN A 136 -10.14 -6.88 13.37
C GLN A 136 -10.68 -5.64 14.08
N GLY A 137 -10.45 -4.43 13.54
CA GLY A 137 -10.71 -3.18 14.23
C GLY A 137 -9.66 -2.84 15.30
N ASN A 138 -9.73 -1.61 15.83
CA ASN A 138 -8.96 -1.17 16.99
C ASN A 138 -9.67 0.00 17.68
N ILE A 139 -9.55 0.08 19.00
CA ILE A 139 -10.14 1.17 19.79
C ILE A 139 -9.58 2.51 19.32
N GLY A 140 -10.47 3.50 19.08
CA GLY A 140 -10.10 4.84 18.65
C GLY A 140 -9.77 4.98 17.17
N GLN A 141 -9.90 3.92 16.35
CA GLN A 141 -9.53 3.91 14.95
C GLN A 141 -10.69 3.58 14.00
N ALA A 142 -11.89 4.05 14.27
CA ALA A 142 -13.07 3.73 13.47
C ALA A 142 -12.91 4.15 11.99
N ASN A 143 -12.42 5.37 11.73
CA ASN A 143 -12.11 5.88 10.39
C ASN A 143 -11.01 5.07 9.69
N TYR A 144 -9.93 4.79 10.40
CA TYR A 144 -8.81 4.01 9.86
C TYR A 144 -9.24 2.57 9.56
N ALA A 145 -9.91 1.89 10.50
CA ALA A 145 -10.44 0.54 10.32
C ALA A 145 -11.38 0.46 9.10
N ALA A 146 -12.34 1.39 8.99
CA ALA A 146 -13.25 1.46 7.86
C ALA A 146 -12.51 1.63 6.53
N SER A 147 -11.53 2.56 6.47
CA SER A 147 -10.74 2.79 5.26
C SER A 147 -9.94 1.56 4.84
N LYS A 148 -9.29 0.88 5.80
CA LYS A 148 -8.44 -0.29 5.53
C LYS A 148 -9.25 -1.56 5.22
N ALA A 149 -10.43 -1.72 5.83
CA ALA A 149 -11.40 -2.75 5.45
C ALA A 149 -11.97 -2.52 4.04
N GLY A 150 -12.25 -1.27 3.68
CA GLY A 150 -12.69 -0.88 2.33
C GLY A 150 -11.72 -1.30 1.23
N LEU A 151 -10.40 -1.23 1.49
CA LEU A 151 -9.37 -1.68 0.55
C LEU A 151 -9.45 -3.19 0.28
N ILE A 152 -9.81 -3.99 1.28
CA ILE A 152 -9.97 -5.44 1.11
C ILE A 152 -11.14 -5.74 0.16
N GLY A 153 -12.27 -5.04 0.33
CA GLY A 153 -13.42 -5.15 -0.57
C GLY A 153 -13.10 -4.70 -2.00
N LEU A 154 -12.44 -3.54 -2.14
CA LEU A 154 -12.00 -3.01 -3.43
C LEU A 154 -11.07 -3.97 -4.15
N ALA A 155 -10.08 -4.51 -3.46
CA ALA A 155 -9.11 -5.45 -4.03
C ALA A 155 -9.78 -6.74 -4.54
N LYS A 156 -10.71 -7.30 -3.78
CA LYS A 156 -11.47 -8.50 -4.18
C LYS A 156 -12.28 -8.25 -5.46
N THR A 157 -12.95 -7.10 -5.55
CA THR A 157 -13.73 -6.73 -6.75
C THR A 157 -12.81 -6.59 -7.96
N LEU A 158 -11.72 -5.81 -7.84
CA LEU A 158 -10.78 -5.61 -8.94
C LEU A 158 -10.03 -6.90 -9.33
N ALA A 159 -9.83 -7.83 -8.39
CA ALA A 159 -9.26 -9.15 -8.68
C ALA A 159 -10.19 -9.98 -9.59
N LEU A 160 -11.50 -9.97 -9.31
CA LEU A 160 -12.49 -10.65 -10.14
C LEU A 160 -12.62 -10.03 -11.52
N GLU A 161 -12.70 -8.70 -11.60
CA GLU A 161 -12.80 -7.97 -12.87
C GLU A 161 -11.53 -8.10 -13.71
N GLY A 162 -10.34 -8.05 -13.06
CA GLY A 162 -9.04 -8.08 -13.70
C GLY A 162 -8.61 -9.46 -14.18
N ALA A 163 -9.14 -10.55 -13.61
CA ALA A 163 -8.69 -11.91 -13.86
C ALA A 163 -8.68 -12.29 -15.35
N ARG A 164 -9.74 -11.96 -16.09
CA ARG A 164 -9.83 -12.22 -17.53
C ARG A 164 -8.82 -11.44 -18.38
N TYR A 165 -8.21 -10.40 -17.81
CA TYR A 165 -7.17 -9.59 -18.44
C TYR A 165 -5.77 -9.92 -17.92
N GLY A 166 -5.61 -11.02 -17.17
CA GLY A 166 -4.32 -11.38 -16.58
C GLY A 166 -3.81 -10.40 -15.53
N VAL A 167 -4.70 -9.59 -14.93
CA VAL A 167 -4.37 -8.60 -13.90
C VAL A 167 -4.73 -9.16 -12.53
N ARG A 168 -3.74 -9.16 -11.61
CA ARG A 168 -3.90 -9.65 -10.25
C ARG A 168 -3.98 -8.48 -9.27
N VAL A 169 -4.84 -8.60 -8.26
CA VAL A 169 -4.99 -7.59 -7.21
C VAL A 169 -5.03 -8.26 -5.86
N ASN A 170 -4.13 -7.86 -4.96
CA ASN A 170 -4.02 -8.46 -3.64
C ASN A 170 -3.84 -7.37 -2.57
N VAL A 171 -3.97 -7.75 -1.33
CA VAL A 171 -3.78 -6.90 -0.16
C VAL A 171 -2.66 -7.45 0.71
N VAL A 172 -1.82 -6.57 1.24
CA VAL A 172 -0.97 -6.87 2.40
C VAL A 172 -1.60 -6.18 3.61
N ALA A 173 -1.77 -6.92 4.70
CA ALA A 173 -2.27 -6.41 5.99
C ALA A 173 -1.16 -6.45 7.05
N PRO A 174 -0.37 -5.36 7.18
CA PRO A 174 0.68 -5.29 8.19
C PRO A 174 0.11 -5.24 9.61
N GLY A 175 0.84 -5.85 10.55
CA GLY A 175 0.73 -5.55 11.96
C GLY A 175 1.50 -4.27 12.33
N PHE A 176 1.78 -4.13 13.64
CA PHE A 176 2.64 -3.03 14.11
C PHE A 176 4.05 -3.14 13.54
N THR A 177 4.46 -2.11 12.79
CA THR A 177 5.70 -2.07 12.04
C THR A 177 6.52 -0.86 12.49
N GLU A 178 7.84 -1.00 12.58
CA GLU A 178 8.81 0.03 12.99
C GLU A 178 8.86 1.18 11.98
N THR A 179 7.88 2.06 12.05
CA THR A 179 7.76 3.27 11.21
C THR A 179 7.74 4.52 12.09
N ASN A 180 7.79 5.70 11.49
CA ASN A 180 7.67 6.96 12.24
C ASN A 180 6.35 7.03 13.03
N MET A 181 5.28 6.41 12.55
CA MET A 181 4.00 6.32 13.25
C MET A 181 4.12 5.59 14.59
N LEU A 182 4.96 4.55 14.68
CA LEU A 182 5.21 3.84 15.93
C LEU A 182 6.15 4.61 16.87
N LYS A 183 7.03 5.48 16.33
CA LYS A 183 7.95 6.29 17.17
C LYS A 183 7.21 7.28 18.06
N GLU A 184 6.05 7.75 17.64
CA GLU A 184 5.20 8.69 18.39
C GLU A 184 4.44 8.02 19.55
N VAL A 185 4.43 6.69 19.62
CA VAL A 185 3.79 5.91 20.68
C VAL A 185 4.71 5.81 21.89
N SER A 186 4.19 6.05 23.10
CA SER A 186 4.97 5.94 24.35
C SER A 186 5.45 4.51 24.60
N ASP A 187 6.57 4.36 25.30
CA ASP A 187 7.20 3.06 25.54
C ASP A 187 6.30 2.11 26.35
N HIS A 188 5.57 2.62 27.34
CA HIS A 188 4.58 1.82 28.07
C HIS A 188 3.47 1.26 27.17
N VAL A 189 3.01 2.02 26.16
CA VAL A 189 2.02 1.53 25.20
C VAL A 189 2.66 0.53 24.25
N LYS A 190 3.91 0.75 23.82
CA LYS A 190 4.66 -0.23 23.00
C LYS A 190 4.82 -1.57 23.70
N GLU A 191 5.14 -1.59 24.99
CA GLU A 191 5.22 -2.82 25.80
C GLU A 191 3.91 -3.60 25.76
N LYS A 192 2.77 -2.91 26.03
CA LYS A 192 1.44 -3.54 25.95
C LYS A 192 1.12 -4.08 24.56
N ILE A 193 1.50 -3.36 23.51
CA ILE A 193 1.32 -3.83 22.14
C ILE A 193 2.14 -5.10 21.91
N LEU A 194 3.41 -5.14 22.34
CA LEU A 194 4.27 -6.31 22.20
C LEU A 194 3.71 -7.56 22.89
N GLU A 195 3.02 -7.40 24.04
CA GLU A 195 2.33 -8.51 24.71
C GLU A 195 1.23 -9.14 23.85
N THR A 196 0.63 -8.38 22.92
CA THR A 196 -0.42 -8.86 22.03
C THR A 196 0.10 -9.48 20.73
N ILE A 197 1.41 -9.42 20.46
CA ILE A 197 2.04 -9.98 19.26
C ILE A 197 2.69 -11.31 19.62
N PRO A 198 2.26 -12.46 19.07
CA PRO A 198 2.85 -13.76 19.38
C PRO A 198 4.38 -13.82 19.13
N LEU A 199 4.89 -13.20 18.05
CA LEU A 199 6.32 -13.12 17.78
C LEU A 199 7.09 -12.13 18.69
N ARG A 200 6.41 -11.42 19.62
CA ARG A 200 7.00 -10.55 20.65
C ARG A 200 7.95 -9.47 20.12
N ARG A 201 7.75 -9.04 18.88
CA ARG A 201 8.48 -7.93 18.26
C ARG A 201 7.60 -7.17 17.26
N PHE A 202 7.98 -5.96 16.96
CA PHE A 202 7.43 -5.24 15.83
C PHE A 202 7.98 -5.80 14.50
N GLY A 203 7.19 -5.70 13.44
CA GLY A 203 7.65 -5.99 12.10
C GLY A 203 8.58 -4.89 11.58
N LYS A 204 9.51 -5.25 10.71
CA LYS A 204 10.35 -4.27 10.00
C LYS A 204 9.67 -3.88 8.69
N PRO A 205 9.82 -2.62 8.22
CA PRO A 205 9.29 -2.20 6.92
C PRO A 205 9.72 -3.12 5.77
N GLU A 206 10.94 -3.65 5.83
CA GLU A 206 11.49 -4.57 4.82
C GLU A 206 10.74 -5.90 4.77
N GLU A 207 10.22 -6.39 5.90
CA GLU A 207 9.42 -7.63 5.94
C GLU A 207 8.10 -7.46 5.20
N ILE A 208 7.50 -6.27 5.30
CA ILE A 208 6.29 -5.91 4.54
C ILE A 208 6.64 -5.75 3.05
N ALA A 209 7.77 -5.10 2.74
CA ALA A 209 8.23 -4.91 1.36
C ALA A 209 8.45 -6.26 0.63
N TRP A 210 8.98 -7.28 1.32
CA TRP A 210 9.11 -8.62 0.76
C TRP A 210 7.75 -9.26 0.43
N ALA A 211 6.75 -9.11 1.27
CA ALA A 211 5.38 -9.58 0.99
C ALA A 211 4.79 -8.87 -0.23
N VAL A 212 5.03 -7.56 -0.37
CA VAL A 212 4.64 -6.79 -1.56
C VAL A 212 5.33 -7.32 -2.81
N ALA A 213 6.67 -7.48 -2.77
CA ALA A 213 7.43 -7.99 -3.92
C ALA A 213 6.98 -9.41 -4.32
N TYR A 214 6.68 -10.27 -3.35
CA TYR A 214 6.11 -11.60 -3.59
C TYR A 214 4.78 -11.53 -4.35
N LEU A 215 3.84 -10.70 -3.93
CA LEU A 215 2.53 -10.57 -4.56
C LEU A 215 2.60 -9.86 -5.93
N LEU A 216 3.55 -8.96 -6.15
CA LEU A 216 3.81 -8.34 -7.45
C LEU A 216 4.44 -9.33 -8.44
N SER A 217 5.24 -10.28 -7.94
CA SER A 217 5.99 -11.22 -8.79
C SER A 217 5.08 -12.02 -9.73
N PRO A 218 5.34 -12.02 -11.05
CA PRO A 218 4.64 -12.89 -11.98
C PRO A 218 5.03 -14.37 -11.81
N VAL A 219 6.18 -14.63 -11.20
CA VAL A 219 6.72 -15.99 -10.98
C VAL A 219 6.21 -16.56 -9.66
N ALA A 220 6.48 -15.85 -8.53
CA ALA A 220 6.15 -16.35 -7.21
C ALA A 220 4.67 -16.14 -6.84
N GLY A 221 4.08 -15.01 -7.23
CA GLY A 221 2.70 -14.63 -6.97
C GLY A 221 1.74 -14.87 -8.15
N GLY A 222 2.19 -15.51 -9.23
CA GLY A 222 1.46 -15.59 -10.50
C GLY A 222 0.07 -16.23 -10.42
N TYR A 223 -0.18 -17.08 -9.42
CA TYR A 223 -1.49 -17.72 -9.22
C TYR A 223 -2.25 -17.19 -8.00
N ILE A 224 -1.88 -15.99 -7.52
CA ILE A 224 -2.48 -15.38 -6.33
C ILE A 224 -3.19 -14.08 -6.73
N THR A 225 -4.52 -14.03 -6.54
CA THR A 225 -5.35 -12.83 -6.73
C THR A 225 -6.52 -12.83 -5.76
N GLY A 226 -6.93 -11.65 -5.29
CA GLY A 226 -8.04 -11.47 -4.35
C GLY A 226 -7.72 -11.83 -2.90
N THR A 227 -6.46 -12.15 -2.56
CA THR A 227 -6.06 -12.51 -1.19
C THR A 227 -5.72 -11.29 -0.34
N THR A 228 -5.89 -11.45 0.96
CA THR A 228 -5.26 -10.60 1.98
C THR A 228 -4.16 -11.40 2.65
N LEU A 229 -2.92 -10.96 2.48
CA LEU A 229 -1.75 -11.56 3.12
C LEU A 229 -1.45 -10.81 4.42
N SER A 230 -1.77 -11.43 5.54
CA SER A 230 -1.50 -10.88 6.88
C SER A 230 -0.02 -11.02 7.21
N VAL A 231 0.66 -9.89 7.48
CA VAL A 231 2.08 -9.81 7.87
C VAL A 231 2.14 -9.09 9.22
N ASN A 232 1.74 -9.77 10.29
CA ASN A 232 1.38 -9.14 11.57
C ASN A 232 2.00 -9.82 12.81
N GLY A 233 2.92 -10.76 12.64
CA GLY A 233 3.54 -11.48 13.75
C GLY A 233 2.60 -12.40 14.54
N GLY A 234 1.48 -12.80 13.92
CA GLY A 234 0.45 -13.66 14.54
C GLY A 234 -0.60 -12.90 15.37
N ARG A 235 -0.60 -11.54 15.32
CA ARG A 235 -1.56 -10.74 16.10
C ARG A 235 -3.02 -11.00 15.68
N HIS A 236 -3.23 -11.37 14.45
CA HIS A 236 -4.51 -11.79 13.89
C HIS A 236 -4.27 -12.98 12.96
N THR A 237 -5.03 -14.05 13.16
CA THR A 237 -4.96 -15.31 12.40
C THR A 237 -6.32 -15.69 11.87
#